data_ecd0b24424190b26294a1131728929e5
#
_entry.id   ecd0b24424190b26294a1131728929e5
#
_cell.length_a   1.000
_cell.length_b   1.000
_cell.length_c   1.000
_cell.angle_alpha   90.00
_cell.angle_beta   90.00
_cell.angle_gamma   90.00
#
_symmetry.space_group_name_H-M   'P 1'
#
loop_
_entity.id
_entity.type
_entity.pdbx_description
1 polymer ?
#
loop_
_entity_poly.entity_id
_entity_poly.type
_entity_poly.pdbx_seq_one_letter_code
_entity_poly.pdbx_strand_id
1 'polypeptide(L)'
;MPKTITLQLTPKQSADVETYTSMACRQMGIRRSDVALVRVVKRSIDARRSPVKVNLTLEMFVDGESQPAPLHFDYPDVSRSTEVVVVGSGPAGLFASLRLIELGLKPILLERGKEVLPRKRDIALINRNLEIDPDSNYAFGAGGAGTFSDGKLFTRSKKRGDYNKALQTLVFHGATPEILYEAHPHIGTDKLPRIISNICQTILSSGGEIHFSSKVTGFDIDRTRSRIRGVWVGDKLIEGAAVVLATGHSAKDIYHTLHADGVRLEAKGFAMGVRIEHKQSLIDSIQYHMRERDEYLPAAAYALVNQIEGRGVYSFCMCPGGFIVPAMTDAAQSVVNGMSPSGRNSRWANSGLVTEVRPEDYAYLMEEHGALAGLVFQQQLEEAARKFGGDKQIAPAQRVSDFVAGKASTSLPATSYIPGLVSSRLDKWMPDFMASALRKGIASFDRKMRGYVTSDAIVVGVESRTSTPVRIPRDGETLMHPEMQGLFPSGEGAGYAGGIISAALDGERVADAVRRYVK
;
A
#
# COMPACT_ATOMS: atom_id res chain seq x y z
N MET A 1 35.47 -13.83 4.95
CA MET A 1 34.25 -12.98 4.94
C MET A 1 34.35 -11.99 3.80
N PRO A 2 33.28 -11.75 3.03
CA PRO A 2 33.34 -10.84 1.90
C PRO A 2 33.77 -9.45 2.34
N LYS A 3 34.55 -8.80 1.51
CA LYS A 3 34.98 -7.41 1.75
C LYS A 3 33.88 -6.47 1.24
N THR A 4 33.50 -5.49 2.05
CA THR A 4 32.43 -4.51 1.70
C THR A 4 33.06 -3.17 1.31
N ILE A 5 32.53 -2.57 0.23
CA ILE A 5 32.91 -1.24 -0.23
C ILE A 5 31.66 -0.44 -0.67
N THR A 6 31.71 0.87 -0.44
CA THR A 6 30.66 1.79 -0.99
C THR A 6 31.32 2.72 -2.00
N LEU A 7 30.80 2.70 -3.23
CA LEU A 7 31.22 3.56 -4.32
C LEU A 7 30.20 4.68 -4.53
N GLN A 8 30.69 5.87 -4.86
CA GLN A 8 29.87 6.97 -5.35
C GLN A 8 30.09 7.12 -6.86
N LEU A 9 29.07 6.79 -7.65
CA LEU A 9 29.16 6.62 -9.10
C LEU A 9 28.27 7.63 -9.83
N THR A 10 28.54 7.85 -11.11
CA THR A 10 27.54 8.45 -12.01
C THR A 10 26.41 7.46 -12.30
N PRO A 11 25.22 7.90 -12.75
CA PRO A 11 24.14 6.99 -13.12
C PRO A 11 24.62 5.91 -14.11
N LYS A 12 25.32 6.28 -15.19
CA LYS A 12 25.85 5.37 -16.19
C LYS A 12 26.83 4.35 -15.60
N GLN A 13 27.79 4.78 -14.77
CA GLN A 13 28.73 3.85 -14.11
C GLN A 13 28.03 2.86 -13.19
N SER A 14 26.95 3.26 -12.53
CA SER A 14 26.20 2.38 -11.62
C SER A 14 25.36 1.33 -12.34
N ALA A 15 25.12 1.49 -13.63
CA ALA A 15 24.37 0.56 -14.47
C ALA A 15 25.28 -0.49 -15.14
N ASP A 16 26.60 -0.26 -15.17
CA ASP A 16 27.56 -1.18 -15.79
C ASP A 16 28.34 -1.96 -14.74
N VAL A 17 28.04 -3.28 -14.68
CA VAL A 17 28.62 -4.23 -13.71
C VAL A 17 30.14 -4.26 -13.80
N GLU A 18 30.70 -4.27 -14.99
CA GLU A 18 32.16 -4.37 -15.17
C GLU A 18 32.86 -3.08 -14.72
N THR A 19 32.27 -1.92 -15.00
CA THR A 19 32.78 -0.62 -14.57
C THR A 19 32.85 -0.53 -13.05
N TYR A 20 31.72 -0.78 -12.34
CA TYR A 20 31.72 -0.62 -10.88
C TYR A 20 32.53 -1.72 -10.18
N THR A 21 32.62 -2.94 -10.75
CA THR A 21 33.47 -4.01 -10.23
C THR A 21 34.95 -3.62 -10.35
N SER A 22 35.37 -3.14 -11.52
CA SER A 22 36.74 -2.70 -11.75
C SER A 22 37.16 -1.54 -10.83
N MET A 23 36.24 -0.58 -10.60
CA MET A 23 36.46 0.52 -9.66
C MET A 23 36.57 0.02 -8.21
N ALA A 24 35.74 -0.93 -7.79
CA ALA A 24 35.80 -1.55 -6.48
C ALA A 24 37.15 -2.28 -6.28
N CYS A 25 37.56 -3.11 -7.25
CA CYS A 25 38.82 -3.82 -7.23
C CYS A 25 40.03 -2.88 -7.07
N ARG A 26 40.06 -1.80 -7.86
CA ARG A 26 41.11 -0.78 -7.79
C ARG A 26 41.19 -0.13 -6.42
N GLN A 27 40.04 0.28 -5.87
CA GLN A 27 39.98 0.97 -4.57
C GLN A 27 40.34 0.05 -3.40
N MET A 28 40.08 -1.27 -3.53
CA MET A 28 40.38 -2.26 -2.51
C MET A 28 41.72 -2.92 -2.66
N GLY A 29 42.48 -2.66 -3.73
CA GLY A 29 43.74 -3.31 -4.04
C GLY A 29 43.61 -4.81 -4.33
N ILE A 30 42.50 -5.25 -4.92
CA ILE A 30 42.21 -6.64 -5.27
C ILE A 30 42.33 -6.79 -6.79
N ARG A 31 42.97 -7.88 -7.26
CA ARG A 31 42.99 -8.17 -8.69
C ARG A 31 41.59 -8.61 -9.14
N ARG A 32 41.15 -8.15 -10.30
CA ARG A 32 39.83 -8.52 -10.86
C ARG A 32 39.68 -10.03 -11.06
N SER A 33 40.79 -10.72 -11.42
CA SER A 33 40.85 -12.18 -11.57
C SER A 33 40.57 -12.94 -10.30
N ASP A 34 40.80 -12.35 -9.14
CA ASP A 34 40.63 -13.01 -7.83
C ASP A 34 39.21 -12.83 -7.28
N VAL A 35 38.35 -12.10 -7.99
CA VAL A 35 36.94 -11.86 -7.57
C VAL A 35 36.02 -12.89 -8.20
N ALA A 36 35.50 -13.80 -7.37
CA ALA A 36 34.58 -14.86 -7.77
C ALA A 36 33.11 -14.36 -7.92
N LEU A 37 32.67 -13.42 -7.04
CA LEU A 37 31.32 -12.89 -7.06
C LEU A 37 31.29 -11.45 -6.54
N VAL A 38 30.49 -10.61 -7.18
CA VAL A 38 30.16 -9.27 -6.71
C VAL A 38 28.65 -9.22 -6.41
N ARG A 39 28.29 -8.86 -5.19
CA ARG A 39 26.91 -8.71 -4.77
C ARG A 39 26.62 -7.26 -4.43
N VAL A 40 25.57 -6.69 -5.05
CA VAL A 40 25.04 -5.39 -4.63
C VAL A 40 24.20 -5.62 -3.37
N VAL A 41 24.52 -4.90 -2.29
CA VAL A 41 23.79 -4.98 -1.01
C VAL A 41 23.01 -3.72 -0.69
N LYS A 42 23.33 -2.60 -1.37
CA LYS A 42 22.55 -1.37 -1.26
C LYS A 42 22.77 -0.48 -2.48
N ARG A 43 21.69 0.06 -3.00
CA ARG A 43 21.69 1.09 -4.05
C ARG A 43 20.81 2.25 -3.63
N SER A 44 21.33 3.49 -3.75
CA SER A 44 20.56 4.70 -3.48
C SER A 44 21.01 5.84 -4.37
N ILE A 45 20.06 6.70 -4.75
CA ILE A 45 20.30 7.89 -5.57
C ILE A 45 20.48 9.09 -4.64
N ASP A 46 21.54 9.84 -4.83
CA ASP A 46 21.79 11.13 -4.18
C ASP A 46 21.62 12.26 -5.20
N ALA A 47 20.45 12.88 -5.17
CA ALA A 47 20.08 14.02 -6.03
C ALA A 47 20.01 15.34 -5.26
N ARG A 48 20.59 15.43 -4.06
CA ARG A 48 20.60 16.67 -3.26
C ARG A 48 21.39 17.79 -3.92
N ARG A 49 22.30 17.46 -4.81
CA ARG A 49 23.15 18.38 -5.59
C ARG A 49 23.35 17.86 -7.01
N SER A 50 23.60 18.78 -7.96
CA SER A 50 24.07 18.43 -9.31
C SER A 50 25.61 18.26 -9.29
N PRO A 51 26.19 17.27 -10.00
CA PRO A 51 25.50 16.20 -10.73
C PRO A 51 24.96 15.11 -9.78
N VAL A 52 23.88 14.48 -10.19
CA VAL A 52 23.27 13.33 -9.47
C VAL A 52 24.29 12.20 -9.32
N LYS A 53 24.33 11.60 -8.13
CA LYS A 53 25.19 10.47 -7.82
C LYS A 53 24.38 9.24 -7.41
N VAL A 54 24.96 8.07 -7.66
CA VAL A 54 24.43 6.78 -7.18
C VAL A 54 25.44 6.21 -6.19
N ASN A 55 24.97 5.99 -4.95
CA ASN A 55 25.75 5.29 -3.94
C ASN A 55 25.44 3.80 -4.04
N LEU A 56 26.47 3.00 -4.31
CA LEU A 56 26.39 1.55 -4.50
C LEU A 56 27.29 0.86 -3.47
N THR A 57 26.68 0.08 -2.57
CA THR A 57 27.43 -0.74 -1.62
C THR A 57 27.53 -2.16 -2.17
N LEU A 58 28.75 -2.67 -2.27
CA LEU A 58 29.10 -3.97 -2.84
C LEU A 58 29.73 -4.86 -1.78
N GLU A 59 29.42 -6.14 -1.84
CA GLU A 59 30.21 -7.21 -1.22
C GLU A 59 31.01 -7.95 -2.31
N MET A 60 32.31 -8.05 -2.08
CA MET A 60 33.29 -8.67 -2.98
C MET A 60 33.71 -10.01 -2.39
N PHE A 61 33.41 -11.10 -3.07
CA PHE A 61 33.83 -12.45 -2.70
C PHE A 61 35.04 -12.82 -3.54
N VAL A 62 36.15 -13.12 -2.88
CA VAL A 62 37.36 -13.62 -3.56
C VAL A 62 37.33 -15.14 -3.62
N ASP A 63 38.19 -15.71 -4.47
CA ASP A 63 38.31 -17.15 -4.64
C ASP A 63 38.49 -17.86 -3.29
N GLY A 64 37.75 -18.95 -3.07
CA GLY A 64 37.75 -19.73 -1.82
C GLY A 64 36.82 -19.19 -0.71
N GLU A 65 36.18 -18.05 -0.88
CA GLU A 65 35.16 -17.56 0.08
C GLU A 65 33.79 -18.19 -0.16
N SER A 66 33.09 -18.52 0.94
CA SER A 66 31.73 -19.06 0.92
C SER A 66 30.77 -18.03 0.33
N GLN A 67 30.07 -18.41 -0.73
CA GLN A 67 29.01 -17.60 -1.32
C GLN A 67 27.69 -17.75 -0.52
N PRO A 68 26.81 -16.73 -0.54
CA PRO A 68 25.50 -16.84 0.09
C PRO A 68 24.71 -18.01 -0.51
N ALA A 69 24.10 -18.82 0.37
CA ALA A 69 23.19 -19.86 -0.07
C ALA A 69 21.97 -19.27 -0.81
N PRO A 70 21.39 -19.98 -1.78
CA PRO A 70 20.13 -19.59 -2.39
C PRO A 70 19.02 -19.42 -1.34
N LEU A 71 18.06 -18.54 -1.62
CA LEU A 71 16.87 -18.39 -0.80
C LEU A 71 16.08 -19.69 -0.78
N HIS A 72 15.83 -20.19 0.42
CA HIS A 72 15.02 -21.38 0.65
C HIS A 72 13.96 -21.09 1.71
N PHE A 73 12.73 -21.49 1.41
CA PHE A 73 11.62 -21.47 2.35
C PHE A 73 11.04 -22.86 2.42
N ASP A 74 10.75 -23.32 3.62
CA ASP A 74 10.11 -24.61 3.87
C ASP A 74 8.64 -24.37 4.23
N TYR A 75 7.75 -24.92 3.40
CA TYR A 75 6.31 -24.90 3.60
C TYR A 75 5.80 -26.35 3.69
N PRO A 76 5.76 -26.91 4.91
CA PRO A 76 5.34 -28.30 5.13
C PRO A 76 3.87 -28.52 4.76
N ASP A 77 3.50 -29.78 4.51
CA ASP A 77 2.09 -30.16 4.34
C ASP A 77 1.33 -30.02 5.68
N VAL A 78 0.33 -29.15 5.68
CA VAL A 78 -0.53 -28.86 6.83
C VAL A 78 -1.97 -29.34 6.65
N SER A 79 -2.25 -30.16 5.64
CA SER A 79 -3.61 -30.59 5.27
C SER A 79 -4.39 -31.23 6.44
N ARG A 80 -3.69 -31.79 7.41
CA ARG A 80 -4.27 -32.45 8.63
C ARG A 80 -4.01 -31.68 9.92
N SER A 81 -3.52 -30.45 9.81
CA SER A 81 -3.16 -29.62 10.97
C SER A 81 -4.36 -28.85 11.51
N THR A 82 -4.20 -28.24 12.69
CA THR A 82 -5.22 -27.39 13.31
C THR A 82 -5.56 -26.22 12.38
N GLU A 83 -6.86 -26.03 12.15
CA GLU A 83 -7.39 -25.02 11.22
C GLU A 83 -7.46 -23.64 11.87
N VAL A 84 -7.04 -22.62 11.12
CA VAL A 84 -7.11 -21.20 11.49
C VAL A 84 -7.78 -20.44 10.36
N VAL A 85 -8.87 -19.76 10.66
CA VAL A 85 -9.58 -18.93 9.68
C VAL A 85 -8.82 -17.61 9.48
N VAL A 86 -8.55 -17.26 8.23
CA VAL A 86 -7.93 -15.98 7.85
C VAL A 86 -8.91 -15.23 6.95
N VAL A 87 -9.36 -14.06 7.37
CA VAL A 87 -10.34 -13.25 6.62
C VAL A 87 -9.64 -12.13 5.88
N GLY A 88 -9.61 -12.23 4.55
CA GLY A 88 -8.99 -11.29 3.62
C GLY A 88 -7.63 -11.77 3.09
N SER A 89 -7.48 -11.77 1.76
CA SER A 89 -6.27 -12.19 1.04
C SER A 89 -5.33 -11.03 0.68
N GLY A 90 -5.40 -9.92 1.42
CA GLY A 90 -4.42 -8.83 1.31
C GLY A 90 -3.04 -9.23 1.85
N PRO A 91 -2.04 -8.33 1.83
CA PRO A 91 -0.68 -8.66 2.29
C PRO A 91 -0.64 -9.23 3.71
N ALA A 92 -1.46 -8.73 4.64
CA ALA A 92 -1.52 -9.27 6.00
C ALA A 92 -2.02 -10.72 6.02
N GLY A 93 -3.12 -11.03 5.31
CA GLY A 93 -3.69 -12.38 5.30
C GLY A 93 -2.81 -13.39 4.56
N LEU A 94 -2.23 -13.01 3.42
CA LEU A 94 -1.33 -13.90 2.66
C LEU A 94 -0.06 -14.24 3.46
N PHE A 95 0.60 -13.26 4.09
CA PHE A 95 1.79 -13.50 4.89
C PHE A 95 1.46 -14.19 6.22
N ALA A 96 0.29 -13.92 6.81
CA ALA A 96 -0.20 -14.72 7.95
C ALA A 96 -0.39 -16.18 7.55
N SER A 97 -1.00 -16.46 6.39
CA SER A 97 -1.23 -17.82 5.89
C SER A 97 0.08 -18.57 5.62
N LEU A 98 1.05 -17.94 4.95
CA LEU A 98 2.38 -18.54 4.75
C LEU A 98 3.06 -18.84 6.11
N ARG A 99 2.98 -17.89 7.06
CA ARG A 99 3.58 -18.08 8.37
C ARG A 99 2.89 -19.15 9.20
N LEU A 100 1.57 -19.27 9.13
CA LEU A 100 0.82 -20.36 9.77
C LEU A 100 1.28 -21.71 9.25
N ILE A 101 1.51 -21.86 7.93
CA ILE A 101 2.05 -23.09 7.33
C ILE A 101 3.45 -23.41 7.89
N GLU A 102 4.37 -22.42 7.90
CA GLU A 102 5.69 -22.60 8.53
C GLU A 102 5.60 -23.06 9.99
N LEU A 103 4.52 -22.69 10.69
CA LEU A 103 4.28 -23.03 12.09
C LEU A 103 3.49 -24.36 12.27
N GLY A 104 3.18 -25.05 11.18
CA GLY A 104 2.43 -26.32 11.21
C GLY A 104 0.94 -26.13 11.50
N LEU A 105 0.33 -25.03 11.08
CA LEU A 105 -1.11 -24.74 11.18
C LEU A 105 -1.72 -24.61 9.78
N LYS A 106 -2.96 -25.09 9.60
CA LYS A 106 -3.68 -25.04 8.33
C LYS A 106 -4.46 -23.72 8.21
N PRO A 107 -4.08 -22.79 7.31
CA PRO A 107 -4.90 -21.61 7.04
C PRO A 107 -6.11 -21.98 6.18
N ILE A 108 -7.29 -21.46 6.55
CA ILE A 108 -8.50 -21.38 5.72
C ILE A 108 -8.68 -19.92 5.37
N LEU A 109 -8.21 -19.52 4.19
CA LEU A 109 -8.21 -18.13 3.73
C LEU A 109 -9.50 -17.82 2.97
N LEU A 110 -10.26 -16.85 3.48
CA LEU A 110 -11.53 -16.39 2.91
C LEU A 110 -11.33 -15.01 2.27
N GLU A 111 -11.63 -14.89 0.97
CA GLU A 111 -11.55 -13.65 0.23
C GLU A 111 -12.90 -13.33 -0.42
N ARG A 112 -13.42 -12.12 -0.15
CA ARG A 112 -14.71 -11.69 -0.69
C ARG A 112 -14.70 -11.53 -2.21
N GLY A 113 -13.56 -11.08 -2.77
CA GLY A 113 -13.42 -10.85 -4.19
C GLY A 113 -12.90 -12.05 -4.95
N LYS A 114 -12.62 -11.82 -6.23
CA LYS A 114 -12.23 -12.85 -7.18
C LYS A 114 -10.72 -13.09 -7.19
N GLU A 115 -10.32 -14.18 -7.82
CA GLU A 115 -8.93 -14.46 -8.18
C GLU A 115 -8.34 -13.36 -9.07
N VAL A 116 -7.02 -13.36 -9.22
CA VAL A 116 -6.27 -12.32 -9.94
C VAL A 116 -6.81 -12.04 -11.36
N LEU A 117 -7.03 -13.07 -12.17
CA LEU A 117 -7.43 -12.88 -13.58
C LEU A 117 -8.88 -12.39 -13.75
N PRO A 118 -9.90 -12.99 -13.10
CA PRO A 118 -11.26 -12.44 -13.10
C PRO A 118 -11.31 -11.01 -12.55
N ARG A 119 -10.64 -10.74 -11.42
CA ARG A 119 -10.55 -9.40 -10.83
C ARG A 119 -9.97 -8.35 -11.78
N LYS A 120 -8.98 -8.72 -12.59
CA LYS A 120 -8.41 -7.81 -13.61
C LYS A 120 -9.45 -7.37 -14.63
N ARG A 121 -10.43 -8.23 -14.97
CA ARG A 121 -11.55 -7.88 -15.87
C ARG A 121 -12.49 -6.87 -15.20
N ASP A 122 -12.83 -7.08 -13.93
CA ASP A 122 -13.68 -6.14 -13.16
C ASP A 122 -13.03 -4.75 -13.08
N ILE A 123 -11.72 -4.70 -12.79
CA ILE A 123 -10.95 -3.44 -12.78
C ILE A 123 -10.96 -2.75 -14.15
N ALA A 124 -10.89 -3.52 -15.27
CA ALA A 124 -10.96 -2.95 -16.60
C ALA A 124 -12.34 -2.33 -16.90
N LEU A 125 -13.42 -2.89 -16.36
CA LEU A 125 -14.77 -2.30 -16.46
C LEU A 125 -14.84 -0.97 -15.70
N ILE A 126 -14.33 -0.91 -14.48
CA ILE A 126 -14.27 0.31 -13.69
C ILE A 126 -13.51 1.41 -14.44
N ASN A 127 -12.32 1.10 -14.97
CA ASN A 127 -11.51 2.07 -15.71
C ASN A 127 -12.17 2.58 -16.99
N ARG A 128 -13.07 1.81 -17.58
CA ARG A 128 -13.86 2.20 -18.77
C ARG A 128 -15.15 2.93 -18.42
N ASN A 129 -15.31 3.36 -17.19
CA ASN A 129 -16.50 4.05 -16.69
C ASN A 129 -17.79 3.20 -16.80
N LEU A 130 -17.66 1.89 -16.59
CA LEU A 130 -18.78 0.94 -16.64
C LEU A 130 -19.26 0.56 -15.22
N GLU A 131 -19.40 -0.73 -14.96
CA GLU A 131 -19.92 -1.24 -13.68
C GLU A 131 -18.83 -1.38 -12.62
N ILE A 132 -19.23 -1.30 -11.36
CA ILE A 132 -18.43 -1.60 -10.19
C ILE A 132 -18.99 -2.85 -9.54
N ASP A 133 -18.18 -3.90 -9.45
CA ASP A 133 -18.48 -5.04 -8.59
C ASP A 133 -18.09 -4.67 -7.15
N PRO A 134 -19.04 -4.56 -6.19
CA PRO A 134 -18.76 -4.12 -4.83
C PRO A 134 -17.84 -5.08 -4.07
N ASP A 135 -17.75 -6.33 -4.49
CA ASP A 135 -16.93 -7.36 -3.86
C ASP A 135 -15.65 -7.70 -4.66
N SER A 136 -15.49 -7.19 -5.92
CA SER A 136 -14.30 -7.41 -6.74
C SER A 136 -13.87 -6.15 -7.50
N ASN A 137 -12.87 -5.42 -6.97
CA ASN A 137 -12.48 -4.10 -7.45
C ASN A 137 -11.03 -3.77 -7.06
N TYR A 138 -10.64 -2.49 -6.98
CA TYR A 138 -9.29 -2.10 -6.55
C TYR A 138 -8.98 -2.41 -5.08
N ALA A 139 -9.98 -2.53 -4.21
CA ALA A 139 -9.79 -2.83 -2.79
C ALA A 139 -9.88 -4.34 -2.48
N PHE A 140 -10.76 -5.06 -3.17
CA PHE A 140 -11.13 -6.44 -2.87
C PHE A 140 -10.73 -7.41 -3.98
N GLY A 141 -10.39 -8.63 -3.60
CA GLY A 141 -9.89 -9.73 -4.42
C GLY A 141 -8.46 -10.10 -4.10
N ALA A 142 -7.95 -11.14 -4.75
CA ALA A 142 -6.64 -11.73 -4.51
C ALA A 142 -5.52 -10.69 -4.37
N GLY A 143 -4.82 -10.70 -3.22
CA GLY A 143 -3.77 -9.76 -2.86
C GLY A 143 -4.25 -8.39 -2.35
N GLY A 144 -5.57 -8.18 -2.22
CA GLY A 144 -6.16 -6.94 -1.70
C GLY A 144 -5.82 -5.70 -2.52
N ALA A 145 -5.83 -4.53 -1.89
CA ALA A 145 -5.52 -3.25 -2.54
C ALA A 145 -4.05 -3.16 -3.04
N GLY A 146 -3.16 -4.03 -2.55
CA GLY A 146 -1.76 -4.07 -2.94
C GLY A 146 -1.53 -4.54 -4.38
N THR A 147 -2.33 -5.47 -4.90
CA THR A 147 -2.13 -6.16 -6.18
C THR A 147 -2.06 -5.22 -7.39
N PHE A 148 -2.91 -4.21 -7.42
CA PHE A 148 -2.99 -3.23 -8.51
C PHE A 148 -2.55 -1.83 -8.06
N SER A 149 -1.49 -1.76 -7.25
CA SER A 149 -0.86 -0.53 -6.76
C SER A 149 0.52 -0.31 -7.42
N ASP A 150 1.24 0.74 -7.02
CA ASP A 150 2.66 0.92 -7.36
C ASP A 150 3.55 -0.20 -6.77
N GLY A 151 3.08 -0.88 -5.73
CA GLY A 151 3.84 -1.94 -5.09
C GLY A 151 5.06 -1.45 -4.30
N LYS A 152 4.96 -0.30 -3.64
CA LYS A 152 6.01 0.20 -2.74
C LYS A 152 6.25 -0.74 -1.58
N LEU A 153 7.50 -1.08 -1.34
CA LEU A 153 7.92 -2.00 -0.29
C LEU A 153 8.67 -1.30 0.85
N PHE A 154 8.94 0.00 0.72
CA PHE A 154 9.59 0.75 1.78
C PHE A 154 8.65 0.94 2.97
N THR A 155 9.14 0.66 4.18
CA THR A 155 8.47 0.95 5.45
C THR A 155 9.44 1.55 6.46
N ARG A 156 8.94 2.44 7.31
CA ARG A 156 9.67 2.94 8.49
C ARG A 156 9.56 1.97 9.69
N SER A 157 8.62 1.04 9.64
CA SER A 157 8.31 0.10 10.73
C SER A 157 9.20 -1.15 10.75
N LYS A 158 10.50 -1.01 10.47
CA LYS A 158 11.46 -2.13 10.40
C LYS A 158 11.63 -2.88 11.74
N LYS A 159 11.25 -2.27 12.87
CA LYS A 159 11.34 -2.90 14.21
C LYS A 159 10.18 -3.88 14.51
N ARG A 160 9.17 -3.97 13.63
CA ARG A 160 7.96 -4.77 13.88
C ARG A 160 8.01 -6.19 13.30
N GLY A 161 9.16 -6.65 12.80
CA GLY A 161 9.36 -7.97 12.21
C GLY A 161 10.58 -8.01 11.31
N ASP A 162 10.83 -9.16 10.66
CA ASP A 162 11.97 -9.32 9.75
C ASP A 162 11.63 -8.76 8.35
N TYR A 163 11.99 -7.48 8.15
CA TYR A 163 11.83 -6.80 6.87
C TYR A 163 12.50 -7.54 5.71
N ASN A 164 13.69 -8.10 5.96
CA ASN A 164 14.45 -8.79 4.92
C ASN A 164 13.78 -10.11 4.54
N LYS A 165 13.28 -10.88 5.52
CA LYS A 165 12.50 -12.11 5.26
C LYS A 165 11.28 -11.78 4.40
N ALA A 166 10.54 -10.72 4.70
CA ALA A 166 9.37 -10.35 3.90
C ALA A 166 9.73 -10.02 2.43
N LEU A 167 10.84 -9.30 2.18
CA LEU A 167 11.33 -9.07 0.82
C LEU A 167 11.79 -10.36 0.15
N GLN A 168 12.50 -11.23 0.87
CA GLN A 168 12.94 -12.53 0.38
C GLN A 168 11.76 -13.43 0.02
N THR A 169 10.69 -13.41 0.81
CA THR A 169 9.44 -14.13 0.49
C THR A 169 8.87 -13.66 -0.85
N LEU A 170 8.86 -12.35 -1.12
CA LEU A 170 8.42 -11.84 -2.41
C LEU A 170 9.34 -12.26 -3.56
N VAL A 171 10.66 -12.28 -3.36
CA VAL A 171 11.63 -12.76 -4.36
C VAL A 171 11.44 -14.26 -4.63
N PHE A 172 11.26 -15.06 -3.59
CA PHE A 172 10.97 -16.50 -3.72
C PHE A 172 9.71 -16.76 -4.57
N HIS A 173 8.71 -15.89 -4.46
CA HIS A 173 7.47 -15.96 -5.24
C HIS A 173 7.53 -15.20 -6.58
N GLY A 174 8.72 -14.75 -7.02
CA GLY A 174 8.95 -14.24 -8.38
C GLY A 174 9.09 -12.72 -8.50
N ALA A 175 9.29 -12.00 -7.41
CA ALA A 175 9.74 -10.61 -7.48
C ALA A 175 11.21 -10.56 -7.93
N THR A 176 11.62 -9.43 -8.51
CA THR A 176 13.01 -9.25 -8.94
C THR A 176 13.93 -9.09 -7.73
N PRO A 177 15.16 -9.67 -7.75
CA PRO A 177 16.10 -9.59 -6.63
C PRO A 177 16.52 -8.16 -6.27
N GLU A 178 16.37 -7.20 -7.17
CA GLU A 178 16.68 -5.79 -6.96
C GLU A 178 15.94 -5.19 -5.75
N ILE A 179 14.77 -5.70 -5.41
CA ILE A 179 14.02 -5.22 -4.23
C ILE A 179 14.78 -5.45 -2.92
N LEU A 180 15.76 -6.36 -2.89
CA LEU A 180 16.55 -6.66 -1.69
C LEU A 180 17.59 -5.58 -1.37
N TYR A 181 18.05 -4.82 -2.40
CA TYR A 181 19.11 -3.84 -2.22
C TYR A 181 18.73 -2.40 -2.57
N GLU A 182 17.62 -2.16 -3.27
CA GLU A 182 17.15 -0.81 -3.56
C GLU A 182 16.72 -0.09 -2.27
N ALA A 183 17.11 1.19 -2.12
CA ALA A 183 16.74 2.00 -0.96
C ALA A 183 15.23 2.26 -0.88
N HIS A 184 14.56 2.36 -2.03
CA HIS A 184 13.12 2.53 -2.18
C HIS A 184 12.54 1.47 -3.14
N PRO A 185 12.49 0.19 -2.72
CA PRO A 185 12.09 -0.88 -3.59
C PRO A 185 10.60 -0.80 -3.94
N HIS A 186 10.27 -1.23 -5.16
CA HIS A 186 8.90 -1.37 -5.64
C HIS A 186 8.80 -2.53 -6.63
N ILE A 187 7.60 -3.01 -6.90
CA ILE A 187 7.35 -4.11 -7.82
C ILE A 187 6.61 -3.64 -9.08
N GLY A 188 5.55 -2.88 -8.92
CA GLY A 188 4.69 -2.41 -10.00
C GLY A 188 3.44 -3.26 -10.21
N THR A 189 2.38 -2.59 -10.69
CA THR A 189 1.05 -3.17 -10.89
C THR A 189 1.00 -4.27 -11.95
N ASP A 190 1.97 -4.33 -12.85
CA ASP A 190 2.10 -5.34 -13.90
C ASP A 190 2.71 -6.66 -13.42
N LYS A 191 3.57 -6.63 -12.38
CA LYS A 191 4.26 -7.82 -11.84
C LYS A 191 3.61 -8.41 -10.59
N LEU A 192 3.01 -7.58 -9.74
CA LEU A 192 2.35 -8.01 -8.50
C LEU A 192 1.33 -9.13 -8.70
N PRO A 193 0.45 -9.11 -9.73
CA PRO A 193 -0.53 -10.17 -9.96
C PRO A 193 0.07 -11.58 -10.01
N ARG A 194 1.20 -11.76 -10.70
CA ARG A 194 1.90 -13.05 -10.79
C ARG A 194 2.46 -13.49 -9.44
N ILE A 195 3.06 -12.58 -8.68
CA ILE A 195 3.62 -12.88 -7.36
C ILE A 195 2.51 -13.32 -6.41
N ILE A 196 1.37 -12.63 -6.41
CA ILE A 196 0.20 -13.00 -5.60
C ILE A 196 -0.32 -14.38 -5.99
N SER A 197 -0.42 -14.70 -7.29
CA SER A 197 -0.83 -16.03 -7.76
C SER A 197 0.14 -17.12 -7.27
N ASN A 198 1.45 -16.85 -7.28
CA ASN A 198 2.46 -17.80 -6.80
C ASN A 198 2.34 -18.02 -5.28
N ILE A 199 2.09 -16.97 -4.50
CA ILE A 199 1.82 -17.11 -3.05
C ILE A 199 0.58 -17.96 -2.81
N CYS A 200 -0.52 -17.70 -3.52
CA CYS A 200 -1.74 -18.52 -3.42
C CYS A 200 -1.46 -19.99 -3.76
N GLN A 201 -0.67 -20.25 -4.80
CA GLN A 201 -0.30 -21.62 -5.18
C GLN A 201 0.53 -22.31 -4.08
N THR A 202 1.46 -21.60 -3.43
CA THR A 202 2.23 -22.14 -2.29
C THR A 202 1.30 -22.51 -1.14
N ILE A 203 0.34 -21.66 -0.78
CA ILE A 203 -0.64 -21.95 0.29
C ILE A 203 -1.43 -23.23 -0.03
N LEU A 204 -1.95 -23.33 -1.26
CA LEU A 204 -2.74 -24.48 -1.70
C LEU A 204 -1.91 -25.78 -1.76
N SER A 205 -0.70 -25.72 -2.33
CA SER A 205 0.18 -26.89 -2.45
C SER A 205 0.70 -27.42 -1.11
N SER A 206 0.68 -26.57 -0.08
CA SER A 206 1.04 -26.96 1.31
C SER A 206 -0.16 -27.44 2.13
N GLY A 207 -1.32 -27.68 1.51
CA GLY A 207 -2.52 -28.19 2.20
C GLY A 207 -3.38 -27.13 2.89
N GLY A 208 -3.09 -25.83 2.72
CA GLY A 208 -3.99 -24.74 3.09
C GLY A 208 -5.16 -24.61 2.12
N GLU A 209 -6.17 -23.86 2.51
CA GLU A 209 -7.35 -23.61 1.68
C GLU A 209 -7.48 -22.13 1.35
N ILE A 210 -7.96 -21.81 0.13
CA ILE A 210 -8.33 -20.45 -0.28
C ILE A 210 -9.72 -20.49 -0.93
N HIS A 211 -10.64 -19.71 -0.39
CA HIS A 211 -11.99 -19.55 -0.91
C HIS A 211 -12.18 -18.12 -1.41
N PHE A 212 -12.19 -17.93 -2.72
CA PHE A 212 -12.54 -16.68 -3.37
C PHE A 212 -14.07 -16.51 -3.47
N SER A 213 -14.53 -15.28 -3.72
CA SER A 213 -15.97 -14.94 -3.73
C SER A 213 -16.69 -15.41 -2.46
N SER A 214 -15.98 -15.36 -1.34
CA SER A 214 -16.41 -15.87 -0.03
C SER A 214 -16.42 -14.71 0.98
N LYS A 215 -17.44 -13.87 0.86
CA LYS A 215 -17.65 -12.71 1.73
C LYS A 215 -18.10 -13.17 3.11
N VAL A 216 -17.33 -12.82 4.13
CA VAL A 216 -17.74 -12.99 5.53
C VAL A 216 -18.88 -12.02 5.83
N THR A 217 -20.00 -12.56 6.29
CA THR A 217 -21.24 -11.84 6.58
C THR A 217 -21.56 -11.74 8.07
N GLY A 218 -20.86 -12.49 8.91
CA GLY A 218 -21.06 -12.52 10.35
C GLY A 218 -19.99 -13.28 11.09
N PHE A 219 -20.07 -13.23 12.41
CA PHE A 219 -19.14 -13.92 13.32
C PHE A 219 -19.92 -14.88 14.22
N ASP A 220 -19.40 -16.09 14.39
CA ASP A 220 -19.94 -17.05 15.37
C ASP A 220 -19.29 -16.82 16.72
N ILE A 221 -20.01 -16.14 17.62
CA ILE A 221 -19.52 -15.70 18.92
C ILE A 221 -20.21 -16.49 20.04
N ASP A 222 -19.43 -17.25 20.81
CA ASP A 222 -19.87 -17.76 22.11
C ASP A 222 -19.86 -16.61 23.12
N ARG A 223 -21.04 -16.00 23.33
CA ARG A 223 -21.21 -14.84 24.23
C ARG A 223 -20.98 -15.18 25.70
N THR A 224 -21.11 -16.46 26.08
CA THR A 224 -20.91 -16.90 27.48
C THR A 224 -19.44 -16.93 27.85
N ARG A 225 -18.57 -17.17 26.88
CA ARG A 225 -17.11 -17.26 27.02
C ARG A 225 -16.37 -16.09 26.37
N SER A 226 -17.10 -15.14 25.77
CA SER A 226 -16.54 -14.06 24.98
C SER A 226 -15.49 -14.56 23.98
N ARG A 227 -15.85 -15.62 23.22
CA ARG A 227 -14.94 -16.32 22.30
C ARG A 227 -15.53 -16.40 20.90
N ILE A 228 -14.71 -16.08 19.89
CA ILE A 228 -15.04 -16.36 18.50
C ILE A 228 -14.70 -17.81 18.15
N ARG A 229 -15.63 -18.52 17.49
CA ARG A 229 -15.46 -19.91 17.06
C ARG A 229 -15.26 -20.03 15.56
N GLY A 230 -15.76 -19.04 14.79
CA GLY A 230 -15.69 -19.06 13.35
C GLY A 230 -16.36 -17.83 12.74
N VAL A 231 -16.57 -17.90 11.44
CA VAL A 231 -17.21 -16.83 10.66
C VAL A 231 -18.29 -17.42 9.74
N TRP A 232 -19.28 -16.60 9.43
CA TRP A 232 -20.33 -16.93 8.49
C TRP A 232 -20.02 -16.43 7.08
N VAL A 233 -20.17 -17.30 6.08
CA VAL A 233 -20.14 -16.97 4.65
C VAL A 233 -21.50 -17.33 4.07
N GLY A 234 -22.39 -16.34 3.97
CA GLY A 234 -23.81 -16.61 3.77
C GLY A 234 -24.36 -17.47 4.90
N ASP A 235 -24.92 -18.63 4.58
CA ASP A 235 -25.48 -19.59 5.55
C ASP A 235 -24.46 -20.64 6.02
N LYS A 236 -23.22 -20.61 5.50
CA LYS A 236 -22.19 -21.59 5.85
C LYS A 236 -21.30 -21.06 6.98
N LEU A 237 -21.24 -21.83 8.08
CA LEU A 237 -20.27 -21.58 9.15
C LEU A 237 -18.91 -22.18 8.78
N ILE A 238 -17.86 -21.38 8.90
CA ILE A 238 -16.46 -21.81 8.78
C ILE A 238 -15.82 -21.67 10.15
N GLU A 239 -15.57 -22.80 10.79
CA GLU A 239 -14.98 -22.86 12.13
C GLU A 239 -13.45 -22.91 12.08
N GLY A 240 -12.80 -22.51 13.17
CA GLY A 240 -11.35 -22.62 13.34
C GLY A 240 -10.92 -22.36 14.78
N ALA A 241 -9.73 -22.81 15.13
CA ALA A 241 -9.16 -22.60 16.46
C ALA A 241 -8.98 -21.11 16.80
N ALA A 242 -8.81 -20.26 15.78
CA ALA A 242 -8.70 -18.82 15.87
C ALA A 242 -9.15 -18.15 14.55
N VAL A 243 -9.47 -16.85 14.61
CA VAL A 243 -9.82 -16.02 13.47
C VAL A 243 -8.84 -14.85 13.35
N VAL A 244 -8.06 -14.83 12.25
CA VAL A 244 -7.22 -13.70 11.87
C VAL A 244 -8.03 -12.77 10.98
N LEU A 245 -8.29 -11.53 11.44
CA LEU A 245 -9.09 -10.55 10.72
C LEU A 245 -8.19 -9.57 9.97
N ALA A 246 -7.98 -9.80 8.67
CA ALA A 246 -7.06 -9.09 7.78
C ALA A 246 -7.76 -8.41 6.59
N THR A 247 -8.96 -7.87 6.80
CA THR A 247 -9.92 -7.43 5.77
C THR A 247 -9.57 -6.13 5.05
N GLY A 248 -8.51 -5.42 5.48
CA GLY A 248 -8.17 -4.10 4.96
C GLY A 248 -9.17 -3.01 5.40
N HIS A 249 -8.83 -1.76 5.11
CA HIS A 249 -9.60 -0.60 5.60
C HIS A 249 -10.85 -0.26 4.78
N SER A 250 -11.05 -0.89 3.62
CA SER A 250 -12.22 -0.63 2.76
C SER A 250 -13.44 -1.51 3.06
N ALA A 251 -13.28 -2.56 3.90
CA ALA A 251 -14.35 -3.47 4.30
C ALA A 251 -15.23 -2.85 5.40
N LYS A 252 -15.99 -1.80 5.03
CA LYS A 252 -16.84 -1.03 5.95
C LYS A 252 -17.89 -1.89 6.65
N ASP A 253 -18.46 -2.85 5.94
CA ASP A 253 -19.42 -3.82 6.43
C ASP A 253 -18.89 -4.64 7.63
N ILE A 254 -17.62 -5.00 7.64
CA ILE A 254 -17.00 -5.72 8.76
C ILE A 254 -16.99 -4.87 10.05
N TYR A 255 -16.72 -3.57 9.95
CA TYR A 255 -16.78 -2.70 11.13
C TYR A 255 -18.22 -2.58 11.66
N HIS A 256 -19.21 -2.46 10.76
CA HIS A 256 -20.62 -2.42 11.15
C HIS A 256 -21.05 -3.73 11.81
N THR A 257 -20.66 -4.88 11.26
CA THR A 257 -20.97 -6.20 11.83
C THR A 257 -20.35 -6.36 13.21
N LEU A 258 -19.04 -6.07 13.37
CA LEU A 258 -18.38 -6.12 14.67
C LEU A 258 -19.04 -5.20 15.71
N HIS A 259 -19.40 -3.99 15.29
CA HIS A 259 -20.08 -3.04 16.17
C HIS A 259 -21.47 -3.54 16.62
N ALA A 260 -22.24 -4.08 15.68
CA ALA A 260 -23.57 -4.66 15.96
C ALA A 260 -23.46 -5.90 16.88
N ASP A 261 -22.40 -6.67 16.75
CA ASP A 261 -22.11 -7.82 17.62
C ASP A 261 -21.57 -7.41 19.00
N GLY A 262 -21.39 -6.11 19.27
CA GLY A 262 -20.88 -5.60 20.53
C GLY A 262 -19.37 -5.80 20.72
N VAL A 263 -18.62 -6.07 19.66
CA VAL A 263 -17.16 -6.13 19.69
C VAL A 263 -16.61 -4.71 19.79
N ARG A 264 -15.77 -4.46 20.78
CA ARG A 264 -15.18 -3.13 21.01
C ARG A 264 -14.39 -2.65 19.81
N LEU A 265 -14.70 -1.41 19.39
CA LEU A 265 -13.98 -0.66 18.36
C LEU A 265 -13.56 0.71 18.94
N GLU A 266 -12.56 1.33 18.33
CA GLU A 266 -12.06 2.64 18.75
C GLU A 266 -12.02 3.60 17.55
N ALA A 267 -12.49 4.84 17.73
CA ALA A 267 -12.30 5.90 16.77
C ALA A 267 -10.80 6.26 16.67
N LYS A 268 -10.34 6.51 15.46
CA LYS A 268 -8.92 6.78 15.20
C LYS A 268 -8.77 7.92 14.20
N GLY A 269 -7.83 8.83 14.46
CA GLY A 269 -7.41 9.82 13.47
C GLY A 269 -6.85 9.16 12.19
N PHE A 270 -7.12 9.79 11.06
CA PHE A 270 -6.72 9.33 9.74
C PHE A 270 -6.33 10.51 8.84
N ALA A 271 -6.25 10.35 7.53
CA ALA A 271 -5.96 11.45 6.64
C ALA A 271 -6.80 11.34 5.36
N MET A 272 -7.20 12.49 4.83
CA MET A 272 -7.96 12.60 3.59
C MET A 272 -7.52 13.83 2.81
N GLY A 273 -7.84 13.85 1.52
CA GLY A 273 -7.52 14.99 0.67
C GLY A 273 -7.83 14.75 -0.80
N VAL A 274 -6.88 15.05 -1.66
CA VAL A 274 -7.00 14.99 -3.12
C VAL A 274 -5.85 14.17 -3.72
N ARG A 275 -6.01 13.76 -4.96
CA ARG A 275 -4.91 13.24 -5.78
C ARG A 275 -4.38 14.36 -6.65
N ILE A 276 -3.09 14.67 -6.55
CA ILE A 276 -2.43 15.66 -7.39
C ILE A 276 -1.65 14.97 -8.51
N GLU A 277 -1.72 15.51 -9.73
CA GLU A 277 -0.99 14.97 -10.88
C GLU A 277 -0.22 16.07 -11.61
N HIS A 278 1.03 15.75 -11.96
CA HIS A 278 1.94 16.58 -12.75
C HIS A 278 2.47 15.80 -13.96
N LYS A 279 3.07 16.50 -14.92
CA LYS A 279 3.94 15.86 -15.91
C LYS A 279 5.17 15.28 -15.20
N GLN A 280 5.54 14.03 -15.48
CA GLN A 280 6.72 13.40 -14.88
C GLN A 280 7.99 14.18 -15.18
N SER A 281 8.11 14.74 -16.38
CA SER A 281 9.28 15.56 -16.79
C SER A 281 9.50 16.79 -15.90
N LEU A 282 8.42 17.42 -15.41
CA LEU A 282 8.53 18.50 -14.43
C LEU A 282 9.11 18.00 -13.11
N ILE A 283 8.61 16.88 -12.61
CA ILE A 283 9.12 16.29 -11.36
C ILE A 283 10.57 15.83 -11.51
N ASP A 284 10.91 15.20 -12.64
CA ASP A 284 12.29 14.81 -12.96
C ASP A 284 13.23 16.03 -12.95
N SER A 285 12.83 17.12 -13.61
CA SER A 285 13.67 18.33 -13.68
C SER A 285 13.88 18.98 -12.32
N ILE A 286 12.85 19.01 -11.47
CA ILE A 286 12.95 19.58 -10.12
C ILE A 286 13.84 18.70 -9.23
N GLN A 287 13.65 17.37 -9.24
CA GLN A 287 14.32 16.46 -8.33
C GLN A 287 15.77 16.16 -8.74
N TYR A 288 16.03 16.09 -10.04
CA TYR A 288 17.37 15.77 -10.55
C TYR A 288 18.19 16.98 -10.96
N HIS A 289 17.60 18.20 -10.91
CA HIS A 289 18.25 19.46 -11.29
C HIS A 289 18.79 19.44 -12.73
N MET A 290 18.03 18.82 -13.65
CA MET A 290 18.41 18.69 -15.06
C MET A 290 17.17 18.87 -15.96
N ARG A 291 17.39 19.36 -17.19
CA ARG A 291 16.31 19.63 -18.14
C ARG A 291 15.64 18.33 -18.61
N GLU A 292 16.42 17.31 -18.88
CA GLU A 292 15.98 15.99 -19.31
C GLU A 292 16.59 14.94 -18.39
N ARG A 293 15.78 13.95 -18.01
CA ARG A 293 16.24 12.85 -17.15
C ARG A 293 17.26 11.98 -17.90
N ASP A 294 18.37 11.70 -17.23
CA ASP A 294 19.37 10.71 -17.68
C ASP A 294 18.72 9.33 -17.84
N GLU A 295 19.04 8.61 -18.91
CA GLU A 295 18.46 7.30 -19.25
C GLU A 295 18.69 6.23 -18.17
N TYR A 296 19.75 6.38 -17.36
CA TYR A 296 20.10 5.46 -16.26
C TYR A 296 19.43 5.85 -14.91
N LEU A 297 18.64 6.91 -14.88
CA LEU A 297 17.89 7.31 -13.69
C LEU A 297 16.42 6.87 -13.80
N PRO A 298 15.82 6.35 -12.70
CA PRO A 298 14.40 6.06 -12.67
C PRO A 298 13.56 7.34 -12.71
N ALA A 299 12.27 7.23 -12.96
CA ALA A 299 11.33 8.33 -12.78
C ALA A 299 11.44 8.89 -11.36
N ALA A 300 11.62 10.21 -11.25
CA ALA A 300 11.84 10.86 -9.96
C ALA A 300 10.58 10.79 -9.07
N ALA A 301 10.82 10.54 -7.80
CA ALA A 301 9.81 10.56 -6.75
C ALA A 301 10.08 11.69 -5.77
N TYR A 302 9.04 12.10 -5.03
CA TYR A 302 9.16 13.06 -3.95
C TYR A 302 8.39 12.62 -2.70
N ALA A 303 8.81 13.14 -1.56
CA ALA A 303 8.09 13.06 -0.30
C ALA A 303 8.02 14.47 0.31
N LEU A 304 6.82 14.99 0.47
CA LEU A 304 6.56 16.33 0.98
C LEU A 304 5.77 16.25 2.28
N VAL A 305 6.16 17.05 3.24
CA VAL A 305 5.46 17.19 4.52
C VAL A 305 5.61 18.62 5.03
N ASN A 306 4.54 19.14 5.59
CA ASN A 306 4.55 20.42 6.31
C ASN A 306 3.48 20.42 7.40
N GLN A 307 3.65 21.29 8.39
CA GLN A 307 2.65 21.60 9.40
C GLN A 307 1.97 22.92 9.01
N ILE A 308 0.66 22.87 8.84
CA ILE A 308 -0.17 24.04 8.51
C ILE A 308 -1.13 24.27 9.67
N GLU A 309 -0.90 25.34 10.42
CA GLU A 309 -1.74 25.71 11.57
C GLU A 309 -1.95 24.55 12.55
N GLY A 310 -0.87 23.83 12.87
CA GLY A 310 -0.87 22.70 13.79
C GLY A 310 -1.43 21.40 13.21
N ARG A 311 -1.70 21.35 11.88
CA ARG A 311 -2.22 20.17 11.18
C ARG A 311 -1.23 19.67 10.12
N GLY A 312 -0.93 18.39 10.12
CA GLY A 312 -0.04 17.77 9.14
C GLY A 312 -0.67 17.79 7.74
N VAL A 313 0.10 18.25 6.74
CA VAL A 313 -0.21 18.12 5.32
C VAL A 313 0.96 17.43 4.64
N TYR A 314 0.69 16.38 3.89
CA TYR A 314 1.78 15.57 3.31
C TYR A 314 1.39 14.86 2.01
N SER A 315 2.43 14.55 1.22
CA SER A 315 2.28 13.64 0.08
C SER A 315 2.11 12.21 0.57
N PHE A 316 1.16 11.50 -0.01
CA PHE A 316 0.85 10.12 0.32
C PHE A 316 0.90 9.26 -0.94
N CYS A 317 1.57 8.11 -0.86
CA CYS A 317 1.63 7.14 -1.95
C CYS A 317 1.92 7.78 -3.32
N MET A 318 3.02 8.57 -3.41
CA MET A 318 3.46 9.18 -4.68
C MET A 318 3.82 8.08 -5.69
N CYS A 319 3.25 8.13 -6.89
CA CYS A 319 3.39 7.17 -7.97
C CYS A 319 4.12 7.82 -9.16
N PRO A 320 5.45 7.71 -9.24
CA PRO A 320 6.21 8.23 -10.37
C PRO A 320 5.93 7.41 -11.63
N GLY A 321 5.88 8.06 -12.79
CA GLY A 321 5.56 7.40 -14.06
C GLY A 321 4.29 6.57 -14.01
N GLY A 322 3.26 7.05 -13.30
CA GLY A 322 2.05 6.30 -12.96
C GLY A 322 0.76 6.92 -13.51
N PHE A 323 -0.36 6.46 -12.96
CA PHE A 323 -1.71 6.83 -13.38
C PHE A 323 -2.59 7.07 -12.16
N ILE A 324 -3.54 8.01 -12.27
CA ILE A 324 -4.67 8.10 -11.35
C ILE A 324 -5.71 7.05 -11.77
N VAL A 325 -6.29 6.38 -10.79
CA VAL A 325 -7.30 5.33 -11.00
C VAL A 325 -8.52 5.54 -10.13
N PRO A 326 -9.72 5.12 -10.59
CA PRO A 326 -10.92 5.10 -9.78
C PRO A 326 -10.82 3.98 -8.74
N ALA A 327 -10.96 4.31 -7.45
CA ALA A 327 -10.76 3.37 -6.33
C ALA A 327 -12.01 3.19 -5.46
N MET A 328 -13.17 3.58 -5.96
CA MET A 328 -14.44 3.38 -5.27
C MET A 328 -14.81 1.89 -5.19
N THR A 329 -15.53 1.53 -4.15
CA THR A 329 -16.10 0.19 -3.93
C THR A 329 -17.63 0.20 -4.02
N ASP A 330 -18.22 1.37 -4.21
CA ASP A 330 -19.65 1.59 -4.29
C ASP A 330 -19.96 2.68 -5.34
N ALA A 331 -21.03 2.51 -6.10
CA ALA A 331 -21.45 3.44 -7.14
C ALA A 331 -21.88 4.82 -6.60
N ALA A 332 -22.28 4.92 -5.34
CA ALA A 332 -22.66 6.17 -4.68
C ALA A 332 -21.46 7.05 -4.30
N GLN A 333 -20.24 6.56 -4.47
CA GLN A 333 -18.99 7.20 -4.04
C GLN A 333 -18.12 7.63 -5.22
N SER A 334 -17.26 8.63 -5.01
CA SER A 334 -16.15 8.95 -5.89
C SER A 334 -14.85 8.96 -5.09
N VAL A 335 -13.99 8.02 -5.39
CA VAL A 335 -12.69 7.83 -4.71
C VAL A 335 -11.62 7.62 -5.76
N VAL A 336 -10.51 8.31 -5.62
CA VAL A 336 -9.35 8.16 -6.51
C VAL A 336 -8.14 7.65 -5.75
N ASN A 337 -7.28 6.92 -6.45
CA ASN A 337 -5.98 6.47 -5.97
C ASN A 337 -4.98 6.49 -7.13
N GLY A 338 -3.76 6.01 -6.94
CA GLY A 338 -2.75 5.95 -7.97
C GLY A 338 -2.01 4.62 -8.00
N MET A 339 -1.51 4.29 -9.17
CA MET A 339 -0.67 3.12 -9.41
C MET A 339 0.45 3.45 -10.40
N SER A 340 1.50 2.62 -10.41
CA SER A 340 2.55 2.67 -11.42
C SER A 340 2.91 1.27 -11.90
N PRO A 341 3.25 1.09 -13.18
CA PRO A 341 3.89 -0.13 -13.66
C PRO A 341 5.32 -0.23 -13.13
N SER A 342 5.92 -1.40 -13.24
CA SER A 342 7.30 -1.65 -12.79
C SER A 342 8.33 -0.74 -13.47
N GLY A 343 8.10 -0.40 -14.75
CA GLY A 343 8.98 0.50 -15.50
C GLY A 343 8.80 1.98 -15.20
N ARG A 344 7.71 2.40 -14.51
CA ARG A 344 7.41 3.79 -14.18
C ARG A 344 7.60 4.76 -15.36
N ASN A 345 7.10 4.34 -16.53
CA ASN A 345 7.38 4.98 -17.82
C ASN A 345 6.21 5.81 -18.38
N SER A 346 5.16 6.03 -17.62
CA SER A 346 4.12 6.98 -17.98
C SER A 346 4.67 8.42 -17.94
N ARG A 347 4.08 9.29 -18.77
CA ARG A 347 4.40 10.73 -18.78
C ARG A 347 3.89 11.49 -17.54
N TRP A 348 3.22 10.82 -16.60
CA TRP A 348 2.57 11.41 -15.45
C TRP A 348 3.23 11.00 -14.14
N ALA A 349 3.19 11.88 -13.18
CA ALA A 349 3.56 11.68 -11.79
C ALA A 349 2.38 12.08 -10.93
N ASN A 350 1.89 11.20 -10.05
CA ASN A 350 0.77 11.53 -9.20
C ASN A 350 1.02 11.16 -7.74
N SER A 351 0.34 11.84 -6.83
CA SER A 351 0.44 11.60 -5.39
C SER A 351 -0.88 11.92 -4.70
N GLY A 352 -1.27 11.15 -3.71
CA GLY A 352 -2.18 11.65 -2.71
C GLY A 352 -1.58 12.88 -2.03
N LEU A 353 -2.37 13.89 -1.81
CA LEU A 353 -2.04 15.05 -1.01
C LEU A 353 -3.10 15.21 0.05
N VAL A 354 -2.74 14.91 1.28
CA VAL A 354 -3.70 14.68 2.35
C VAL A 354 -3.38 15.51 3.58
N THR A 355 -4.40 15.77 4.37
CA THR A 355 -4.30 16.41 5.68
C THR A 355 -4.85 15.50 6.75
N GLU A 356 -4.37 15.68 7.97
CA GLU A 356 -4.89 14.96 9.15
C GLU A 356 -6.37 15.25 9.34
N VAL A 357 -7.13 14.21 9.64
CA VAL A 357 -8.50 14.25 10.14
C VAL A 357 -8.50 13.67 11.54
N ARG A 358 -8.91 14.45 12.51
CA ARG A 358 -8.87 14.13 13.94
C ARG A 358 -10.27 13.82 14.45
N PRO A 359 -10.42 13.08 15.57
CA PRO A 359 -11.75 12.82 16.14
C PRO A 359 -12.56 14.08 16.41
N GLU A 360 -11.90 15.20 16.76
CA GLU A 360 -12.54 16.50 16.99
C GLU A 360 -13.21 17.08 15.74
N ASP A 361 -12.70 16.76 14.54
CA ASP A 361 -13.24 17.26 13.26
C ASP A 361 -14.61 16.65 12.91
N TYR A 362 -14.91 15.46 13.48
CA TYR A 362 -16.17 14.76 13.28
C TYR A 362 -16.89 14.42 14.62
N ALA A 363 -16.58 15.19 15.67
CA ALA A 363 -17.17 14.99 16.99
C ALA A 363 -18.71 15.04 16.99
N TYR A 364 -19.32 15.81 16.08
CA TYR A 364 -20.78 15.90 15.91
C TYR A 364 -21.43 14.58 15.46
N LEU A 365 -20.67 13.63 14.95
CA LEU A 365 -21.12 12.29 14.57
C LEU A 365 -20.92 11.26 15.70
N MET A 366 -20.19 11.61 16.76
CA MET A 366 -19.79 10.64 17.79
C MET A 366 -20.97 10.16 18.65
N GLU A 367 -21.96 11.03 18.88
CA GLU A 367 -23.15 10.67 19.68
C GLU A 367 -23.98 9.57 19.01
N GLU A 368 -24.16 9.64 17.68
CA GLU A 368 -24.97 8.69 16.93
C GLU A 368 -24.18 7.44 16.51
N HIS A 369 -22.90 7.63 16.13
CA HIS A 369 -22.14 6.57 15.45
C HIS A 369 -20.97 6.02 16.28
N GLY A 370 -20.67 6.59 17.45
CA GLY A 370 -19.60 6.12 18.33
C GLY A 370 -18.26 5.95 17.61
N ALA A 371 -17.65 4.79 17.75
CA ALA A 371 -16.36 4.46 17.11
C ALA A 371 -16.38 4.49 15.57
N LEU A 372 -17.57 4.43 14.95
CA LEU A 372 -17.75 4.47 13.50
C LEU A 372 -17.88 5.90 12.94
N ALA A 373 -17.93 6.93 13.78
CA ALA A 373 -18.13 8.32 13.36
C ALA A 373 -17.14 8.79 12.27
N GLY A 374 -15.87 8.40 12.39
CA GLY A 374 -14.86 8.69 11.35
C GLY A 374 -15.12 7.99 10.02
N LEU A 375 -15.72 6.81 10.05
CA LEU A 375 -16.12 6.07 8.84
C LEU A 375 -17.28 6.76 8.12
N VAL A 376 -18.25 7.26 8.89
CA VAL A 376 -19.38 8.05 8.36
C VAL A 376 -18.88 9.37 7.77
N PHE A 377 -17.97 10.07 8.45
CA PHE A 377 -17.35 11.29 7.93
C PHE A 377 -16.61 11.04 6.60
N GLN A 378 -15.86 9.95 6.51
CA GLN A 378 -15.19 9.53 5.27
C GLN A 378 -16.21 9.30 4.16
N GLN A 379 -17.29 8.60 4.44
CA GLN A 379 -18.35 8.29 3.49
C GLN A 379 -19.05 9.56 2.99
N GLN A 380 -19.38 10.48 3.86
CA GLN A 380 -20.00 11.77 3.50
C GLN A 380 -19.15 12.55 2.49
N LEU A 381 -17.81 12.54 2.64
CA LEU A 381 -16.92 13.20 1.69
C LEU A 381 -16.82 12.46 0.35
N GLU A 382 -16.84 11.12 0.36
CA GLU A 382 -16.84 10.28 -0.85
C GLU A 382 -18.13 10.48 -1.66
N GLU A 383 -19.28 10.62 -0.98
CA GLU A 383 -20.60 10.92 -1.56
C GLU A 383 -20.67 12.37 -2.09
N ALA A 384 -20.12 13.34 -1.34
CA ALA A 384 -20.00 14.72 -1.81
C ALA A 384 -19.16 14.78 -3.09
N ALA A 385 -18.02 14.08 -3.14
CA ALA A 385 -17.22 13.99 -4.35
C ALA A 385 -17.99 13.37 -5.53
N ARG A 386 -18.84 12.38 -5.28
CA ARG A 386 -19.72 11.80 -6.30
C ARG A 386 -20.75 12.79 -6.79
N LYS A 387 -21.37 13.56 -5.90
CA LYS A 387 -22.38 14.59 -6.22
C LYS A 387 -21.79 15.75 -7.06
N PHE A 388 -20.57 16.18 -6.75
CA PHE A 388 -19.88 17.28 -7.43
C PHE A 388 -18.97 16.82 -8.58
N GLY A 389 -18.87 15.51 -8.81
CA GLY A 389 -18.29 14.86 -9.97
C GLY A 389 -19.29 14.74 -11.13
N GLY A 390 -19.00 13.84 -12.04
CA GLY A 390 -19.92 13.48 -13.13
C GLY A 390 -20.57 12.12 -12.88
N ASP A 391 -21.17 11.58 -13.92
CA ASP A 391 -21.77 10.24 -13.84
C ASP A 391 -20.75 9.13 -13.64
N LYS A 392 -21.16 8.07 -12.97
CA LYS A 392 -20.34 6.87 -12.71
C LYS A 392 -19.00 7.22 -12.05
N GLN A 393 -17.86 6.97 -12.71
CA GLN A 393 -16.51 7.19 -12.18
C GLN A 393 -15.89 8.56 -12.57
N ILE A 394 -16.65 9.44 -13.22
CA ILE A 394 -16.18 10.80 -13.55
C ILE A 394 -15.93 11.58 -12.26
N ALA A 395 -14.68 12.02 -12.06
CA ALA A 395 -14.26 12.62 -10.81
C ALA A 395 -14.24 14.17 -10.86
N PRO A 396 -14.51 14.86 -9.73
CA PRO A 396 -14.39 16.30 -9.63
C PRO A 396 -12.91 16.70 -9.59
N ALA A 397 -12.54 17.77 -10.32
CA ALA A 397 -11.15 18.20 -10.43
C ALA A 397 -11.01 19.70 -10.59
N GLN A 398 -9.80 20.20 -10.31
CA GLN A 398 -9.45 21.60 -10.42
C GLN A 398 -7.98 21.74 -10.82
N ARG A 399 -7.59 22.79 -11.59
CA ARG A 399 -6.17 23.10 -11.79
C ARG A 399 -5.51 23.41 -10.45
N VAL A 400 -4.28 22.97 -10.26
CA VAL A 400 -3.53 23.22 -9.02
C VAL A 400 -3.42 24.73 -8.73
N SER A 401 -3.09 25.55 -9.74
CA SER A 401 -3.00 27.00 -9.59
C SER A 401 -4.34 27.63 -9.16
N ASP A 402 -5.45 27.17 -9.73
CA ASP A 402 -6.78 27.71 -9.42
C ASP A 402 -7.26 27.24 -8.04
N PHE A 403 -7.00 25.99 -7.68
CA PHE A 403 -7.31 25.46 -6.34
C PHE A 403 -6.58 26.27 -5.25
N VAL A 404 -5.27 26.51 -5.42
CA VAL A 404 -4.49 27.35 -4.50
C VAL A 404 -5.04 28.78 -4.42
N ALA A 405 -5.39 29.36 -5.56
CA ALA A 405 -5.94 30.71 -5.63
C ALA A 405 -7.42 30.83 -5.18
N GLY A 406 -8.13 29.70 -4.99
CA GLY A 406 -9.55 29.68 -4.67
C GLY A 406 -10.42 30.15 -5.83
N LYS A 407 -10.07 29.84 -7.07
CA LYS A 407 -10.77 30.20 -8.31
C LYS A 407 -11.34 28.98 -9.01
N ALA A 408 -12.40 29.16 -9.78
CA ALA A 408 -12.92 28.12 -10.66
C ALA A 408 -11.96 27.88 -11.83
N SER A 409 -11.78 26.64 -12.24
CA SER A 409 -11.05 26.30 -13.45
C SER A 409 -12.00 26.32 -14.65
N THR A 410 -11.70 27.14 -15.65
CA THR A 410 -12.49 27.23 -16.89
C THR A 410 -12.24 26.06 -17.82
N SER A 411 -11.10 25.39 -17.68
CA SER A 411 -10.72 24.17 -18.41
C SER A 411 -9.77 23.33 -17.56
N LEU A 412 -9.70 22.05 -17.82
CA LEU A 412 -8.78 21.12 -17.15
C LEU A 412 -7.65 20.71 -18.08
N PRO A 413 -6.41 20.51 -17.59
CA PRO A 413 -5.32 20.01 -18.41
C PRO A 413 -5.54 18.50 -18.72
N ALA A 414 -4.73 17.96 -19.63
CA ALA A 414 -4.68 16.53 -19.87
C ALA A 414 -4.30 15.76 -18.58
N THR A 415 -4.83 14.56 -18.42
CA THR A 415 -4.66 13.72 -17.22
C THR A 415 -4.46 12.26 -17.60
N SER A 416 -3.98 11.47 -16.64
CA SER A 416 -3.96 10.01 -16.74
C SER A 416 -5.28 9.34 -16.36
N TYR A 417 -6.22 10.07 -15.75
CA TYR A 417 -7.49 9.53 -15.27
C TYR A 417 -8.45 9.24 -16.42
N ILE A 418 -8.62 7.96 -16.75
CA ILE A 418 -9.35 7.51 -17.94
C ILE A 418 -10.85 7.80 -17.89
N PRO A 419 -11.58 7.60 -16.75
CA PRO A 419 -13.03 7.76 -16.73
C PRO A 419 -13.51 9.17 -17.07
N GLY A 420 -12.64 10.18 -16.99
CA GLY A 420 -12.97 11.58 -17.26
C GLY A 420 -13.11 12.42 -16.00
N LEU A 421 -13.01 13.73 -16.20
CA LEU A 421 -13.03 14.70 -15.12
C LEU A 421 -14.04 15.82 -15.41
N VAL A 422 -14.62 16.36 -14.36
CA VAL A 422 -15.45 17.57 -14.41
C VAL A 422 -14.82 18.67 -13.56
N SER A 423 -14.82 19.90 -14.09
CA SER A 423 -14.34 21.07 -13.33
C SER A 423 -15.27 21.33 -12.15
N SER A 424 -14.72 21.33 -10.96
CA SER A 424 -15.46 21.53 -9.71
C SER A 424 -14.63 22.34 -8.71
N ARG A 425 -15.27 23.24 -7.98
CA ARG A 425 -14.67 24.00 -6.88
C ARG A 425 -14.54 23.09 -5.66
N LEU A 426 -13.46 22.26 -5.62
CA LEU A 426 -13.21 21.32 -4.54
C LEU A 426 -13.25 21.97 -3.15
N ASP A 427 -12.72 23.19 -3.06
CA ASP A 427 -12.68 23.99 -1.84
C ASP A 427 -14.05 24.52 -1.35
N LYS A 428 -15.12 24.29 -2.10
CA LYS A 428 -16.47 24.74 -1.74
C LYS A 428 -17.35 23.64 -1.13
N TRP A 429 -16.98 22.39 -1.33
CA TRP A 429 -17.74 21.27 -0.78
C TRP A 429 -16.91 20.36 0.15
N MET A 430 -15.58 20.51 0.13
CA MET A 430 -14.74 19.94 1.17
C MET A 430 -14.94 20.68 2.50
N PRO A 431 -14.74 20.00 3.65
CA PRO A 431 -14.67 20.69 4.94
C PRO A 431 -13.64 21.82 4.92
N ASP A 432 -13.99 22.98 5.48
CA ASP A 432 -13.16 24.20 5.41
C ASP A 432 -11.74 23.99 5.94
N PHE A 433 -11.60 23.26 7.04
CA PHE A 433 -10.29 22.96 7.61
C PHE A 433 -9.41 22.16 6.64
N MET A 434 -10.00 21.23 5.90
CA MET A 434 -9.29 20.41 4.91
C MET A 434 -8.91 21.24 3.69
N ALA A 435 -9.84 21.96 3.11
CA ALA A 435 -9.61 22.82 1.95
C ALA A 435 -8.53 23.88 2.24
N SER A 436 -8.59 24.55 3.41
CA SER A 436 -7.60 25.52 3.85
C SER A 436 -6.21 24.91 4.03
N ALA A 437 -6.12 23.77 4.75
CA ALA A 437 -4.86 23.08 4.99
C ALA A 437 -4.20 22.62 3.68
N LEU A 438 -4.96 22.04 2.76
CA LEU A 438 -4.46 21.57 1.47
C LEU A 438 -3.96 22.75 0.60
N ARG A 439 -4.72 23.82 0.48
CA ARG A 439 -4.34 25.02 -0.31
C ARG A 439 -3.03 25.63 0.22
N LYS A 440 -2.94 25.88 1.54
CA LYS A 440 -1.73 26.41 2.19
C LYS A 440 -0.55 25.42 2.10
N GLY A 441 -0.83 24.12 2.22
CA GLY A 441 0.15 23.05 2.08
C GLY A 441 0.77 23.02 0.69
N ILE A 442 -0.04 23.03 -0.37
CA ILE A 442 0.43 23.08 -1.77
C ILE A 442 1.27 24.33 -2.02
N ALA A 443 0.80 25.50 -1.58
CA ALA A 443 1.57 26.73 -1.72
C ALA A 443 2.92 26.67 -0.99
N SER A 444 2.98 25.99 0.17
CA SER A 444 4.22 25.78 0.89
C SER A 444 5.18 24.82 0.19
N PHE A 445 4.65 23.83 -0.51
CA PHE A 445 5.45 22.84 -1.26
C PHE A 445 6.10 23.46 -2.49
N ASP A 446 5.49 24.46 -3.11
CA ASP A 446 6.10 25.20 -4.22
C ASP A 446 7.43 25.87 -3.82
N ARG A 447 7.58 26.27 -2.55
CA ARG A 447 8.85 26.81 -2.03
C ARG A 447 9.96 25.76 -1.96
N LYS A 448 9.61 24.48 -1.75
CA LYS A 448 10.54 23.35 -1.69
C LYS A 448 10.81 22.77 -3.09
N MET A 449 9.81 22.82 -3.95
CA MET A 449 9.79 22.27 -5.30
C MET A 449 9.27 23.34 -6.26
N ARG A 450 10.10 24.32 -6.58
CA ARG A 450 9.70 25.49 -7.40
C ARG A 450 9.08 25.05 -8.73
N GLY A 451 7.86 25.52 -9.01
CA GLY A 451 7.07 25.11 -10.16
C GLY A 451 6.06 24.00 -9.88
N TYR A 452 5.97 23.53 -8.61
CA TYR A 452 4.96 22.55 -8.20
C TYR A 452 3.54 23.11 -8.34
N VAL A 453 3.33 24.40 -8.05
CA VAL A 453 2.07 25.11 -8.33
C VAL A 453 2.08 25.58 -9.78
N THR A 454 1.36 24.87 -10.63
CA THR A 454 1.26 25.20 -12.06
C THR A 454 -0.17 24.99 -12.57
N SER A 455 -0.52 25.68 -13.67
CA SER A 455 -1.79 25.47 -14.39
C SER A 455 -1.82 24.16 -15.20
N ASP A 456 -0.66 23.55 -15.43
CA ASP A 456 -0.53 22.27 -16.15
C ASP A 456 -0.73 21.05 -15.23
N ALA A 457 -0.83 21.25 -13.93
CA ALA A 457 -1.12 20.22 -12.94
C ALA A 457 -2.57 20.27 -12.48
N ILE A 458 -3.06 19.16 -11.95
CA ILE A 458 -4.46 18.97 -11.57
C ILE A 458 -4.55 18.35 -10.16
N VAL A 459 -5.58 18.74 -9.41
CA VAL A 459 -6.07 18.03 -8.22
C VAL A 459 -7.40 17.37 -8.53
N VAL A 460 -7.55 16.12 -8.10
CA VAL A 460 -8.73 15.27 -8.33
C VAL A 460 -9.26 14.80 -6.97
N GLY A 461 -10.54 14.92 -6.73
CA GLY A 461 -11.20 14.52 -5.47
C GLY A 461 -11.90 13.17 -5.59
N VAL A 462 -11.87 12.35 -4.53
CA VAL A 462 -11.12 12.53 -3.28
C VAL A 462 -10.15 11.38 -3.05
N GLU A 463 -9.02 11.64 -2.42
CA GLU A 463 -8.15 10.62 -1.84
C GLU A 463 -8.57 10.42 -0.37
N SER A 464 -9.43 9.45 -0.11
CA SER A 464 -10.03 9.24 1.21
C SER A 464 -9.51 8.00 1.94
N ARG A 465 -8.91 7.07 1.22
CA ARG A 465 -8.56 5.75 1.73
C ARG A 465 -7.07 5.57 1.97
N THR A 466 -6.50 6.47 2.78
CA THR A 466 -5.08 6.43 3.16
C THR A 466 -4.82 5.54 4.37
N SER A 467 -5.79 5.47 5.28
CA SER A 467 -5.78 4.63 6.47
C SER A 467 -7.20 4.49 7.02
N THR A 468 -7.41 3.50 7.89
CA THR A 468 -8.72 3.32 8.53
C THR A 468 -9.01 4.41 9.55
N PRO A 469 -10.26 4.93 9.61
CA PRO A 469 -10.75 5.78 10.70
C PRO A 469 -11.14 4.99 11.97
N VAL A 470 -11.11 3.65 11.91
CA VAL A 470 -11.48 2.76 13.01
C VAL A 470 -10.29 1.90 13.40
N ARG A 471 -10.10 1.67 14.68
CA ARG A 471 -9.18 0.67 15.20
C ARG A 471 -9.99 -0.48 15.79
N ILE A 472 -9.58 -1.71 15.45
CA ILE A 472 -10.02 -2.91 16.16
C ILE A 472 -8.93 -3.20 17.19
N PRO A 473 -9.15 -2.92 18.50
CA PRO A 473 -8.10 -3.00 19.50
C PRO A 473 -7.57 -4.42 19.66
N ARG A 474 -6.30 -4.51 20.06
CA ARG A 474 -5.66 -5.78 20.41
C ARG A 474 -4.65 -5.56 21.53
N ASP A 475 -4.45 -6.56 22.33
CA ASP A 475 -3.44 -6.58 23.37
C ASP A 475 -2.01 -6.52 22.76
N GLY A 476 -1.09 -5.86 23.43
CA GLY A 476 0.25 -5.60 22.91
C GLY A 476 1.15 -6.83 22.81
N GLU A 477 0.92 -7.85 23.65
CA GLU A 477 1.72 -9.08 23.74
C GLU A 477 1.06 -10.24 23.00
N THR A 478 -0.21 -10.49 23.28
CA THR A 478 -0.98 -11.60 22.71
C THR A 478 -1.45 -11.29 21.29
N LEU A 479 -1.53 -10.03 20.89
CA LEU A 479 -2.10 -9.52 19.63
C LEU A 479 -3.57 -9.95 19.40
N MET A 480 -4.22 -10.50 20.42
CA MET A 480 -5.62 -10.89 20.45
C MET A 480 -6.48 -9.69 20.85
N HIS A 481 -7.73 -9.65 20.41
CA HIS A 481 -8.69 -8.66 20.86
C HIS A 481 -8.89 -8.76 22.39
N PRO A 482 -8.84 -7.66 23.17
CA PRO A 482 -8.81 -7.72 24.63
C PRO A 482 -10.06 -8.33 25.27
N GLU A 483 -11.20 -8.25 24.58
CA GLU A 483 -12.50 -8.69 25.10
C GLU A 483 -13.08 -9.88 24.29
N MET A 484 -12.37 -10.38 23.26
CA MET A 484 -12.85 -11.45 22.40
C MET A 484 -11.75 -12.48 22.16
N GLN A 485 -11.81 -13.58 22.88
CA GLN A 485 -10.85 -14.67 22.74
C GLN A 485 -10.89 -15.28 21.33
N GLY A 486 -9.72 -15.59 20.78
CA GLY A 486 -9.59 -16.21 19.47
C GLY A 486 -9.73 -15.24 18.30
N LEU A 487 -10.03 -13.93 18.51
CA LEU A 487 -10.04 -12.90 17.48
C LEU A 487 -8.69 -12.17 17.42
N PHE A 488 -8.04 -12.21 16.27
CA PHE A 488 -6.73 -11.60 16.03
C PHE A 488 -6.81 -10.53 14.93
N PRO A 489 -7.03 -9.25 15.29
CA PRO A 489 -7.05 -8.14 14.33
C PRO A 489 -5.67 -7.92 13.71
N SER A 490 -5.59 -7.81 12.38
CA SER A 490 -4.33 -7.71 11.63
C SER A 490 -4.37 -6.67 10.50
N GLY A 491 -3.23 -6.06 10.23
CA GLY A 491 -3.01 -5.23 9.06
C GLY A 491 -3.64 -3.84 9.12
N GLU A 492 -3.94 -3.30 7.93
CA GLU A 492 -4.47 -1.94 7.78
C GLU A 492 -5.88 -1.80 8.31
N GLY A 493 -6.75 -2.78 8.08
CA GLY A 493 -8.13 -2.75 8.55
C GLY A 493 -8.24 -2.71 10.07
N ALA A 494 -7.33 -3.35 10.78
CA ALA A 494 -7.26 -3.28 12.23
C ALA A 494 -6.59 -1.99 12.77
N GLY A 495 -5.99 -1.17 11.89
CA GLY A 495 -5.36 0.10 12.24
C GLY A 495 -3.89 -0.02 12.67
N TYR A 496 -3.19 -1.12 12.33
CA TYR A 496 -1.81 -1.38 12.76
C TYR A 496 -0.76 -1.34 11.64
N ALA A 497 -1.18 -1.24 10.39
CA ALA A 497 -0.30 -1.13 9.23
C ALA A 497 -0.75 0.00 8.29
N GLY A 498 0.08 0.33 7.31
CA GLY A 498 -0.21 1.37 6.32
C GLY A 498 0.59 1.15 5.03
N GLY A 499 0.64 -0.08 4.51
CA GLY A 499 1.32 -0.45 3.27
C GLY A 499 1.71 -1.92 3.23
N ILE A 500 2.10 -2.42 2.05
CA ILE A 500 2.31 -3.84 1.75
C ILE A 500 3.19 -4.53 2.81
N ILE A 501 4.42 -4.04 2.99
CA ILE A 501 5.36 -4.70 3.91
C ILE A 501 4.94 -4.57 5.37
N SER A 502 4.44 -3.41 5.80
CA SER A 502 3.98 -3.28 7.19
C SER A 502 2.78 -4.19 7.51
N ALA A 503 1.90 -4.41 6.52
CA ALA A 503 0.80 -5.35 6.65
C ALA A 503 1.29 -6.82 6.63
N ALA A 504 2.24 -7.15 5.76
CA ALA A 504 2.88 -8.48 5.72
C ALA A 504 3.54 -8.83 7.06
N LEU A 505 4.39 -7.95 7.59
CA LEU A 505 5.05 -8.12 8.88
C LEU A 505 4.06 -8.25 10.04
N ASP A 506 2.96 -7.52 9.98
CA ASP A 506 1.92 -7.60 11.00
C ASP A 506 1.18 -8.94 10.92
N GLY A 507 0.91 -9.45 9.71
CA GLY A 507 0.33 -10.77 9.47
C GLY A 507 1.21 -11.90 10.02
N GLU A 508 2.52 -11.88 9.76
CA GLU A 508 3.46 -12.87 10.32
C GLU A 508 3.47 -12.85 11.86
N ARG A 509 3.52 -11.65 12.46
CA ARG A 509 3.48 -11.50 13.93
C ARG A 509 2.17 -12.05 14.53
N VAL A 510 1.06 -11.79 13.87
CA VAL A 510 -0.25 -12.30 14.29
C VAL A 510 -0.28 -13.83 14.18
N ALA A 511 0.25 -14.43 13.13
CA ALA A 511 0.37 -15.88 13.01
C ALA A 511 1.22 -16.51 14.13
N ASP A 512 2.33 -15.87 14.52
CA ASP A 512 3.12 -16.27 15.67
C ASP A 512 2.31 -16.21 16.99
N ALA A 513 1.46 -15.19 17.13
CA ALA A 513 0.57 -15.06 18.29
C ALA A 513 -0.52 -16.14 18.31
N VAL A 514 -1.14 -16.40 17.16
CA VAL A 514 -2.11 -17.52 16.99
C VAL A 514 -1.46 -18.85 17.37
N ARG A 515 -0.22 -19.12 16.93
CA ARG A 515 0.49 -20.36 17.29
C ARG A 515 0.68 -20.52 18.81
N ARG A 516 0.93 -19.41 19.52
CA ARG A 516 1.02 -19.45 20.99
C ARG A 516 -0.33 -19.71 21.66
N TYR A 517 -1.40 -19.19 21.07
CA TYR A 517 -2.76 -19.31 21.60
C TYR A 517 -3.34 -20.74 21.42
N VAL A 518 -3.06 -21.39 20.27
CA VAL A 518 -3.62 -22.72 19.96
C VAL A 518 -2.75 -23.89 20.46
N LYS A 519 -1.59 -23.60 21.07
CA LYS A 519 -0.81 -24.61 21.81
C LYS A 519 -1.49 -25.00 23.11
#